data_929cf23a1dbd9d95a0b2071d26b67d86
#
_entry.id   929cf23a1dbd9d95a0b2071d26b67d86
#
_cell.length_a   1.000
_cell.length_b   1.000
_cell.length_c   1.000
_cell.angle_alpha   90.00
_cell.angle_beta   90.00
_cell.angle_gamma   90.00
#
_symmetry.space_group_name_H-M   'P 1'
#
loop_
_entity.id
_entity.type
_entity.pdbx_description
1 polymer ?
#
loop_
_entity_poly.entity_id
_entity_poly.type
_entity_poly.pdbx_seq_one_letter_code
_entity_poly.pdbx_strand_id
1 'polypeptide(L)'
;MIDLSGPTIDPQEREWLSSPTVGGVILFTRNFDSSKQISDLVAEIHEVRSPSLLVAVDQEGGRVQRFREPFTVLPAMRSLGYLYDENPQQACVAAKGFGWVMAAELRAVGIDLSFAPVVDLDLGLAAVIGDRALHSQSDIVSTLAAEFSKGVREAGMAVVAKHFPTHAGAVNDSHTSCATDTRKYSQLWDDLYPYRHLITMGLEGVMIGHVIFPEMDPLPASFSSWWITQELRVQLGFQGAVLSDDISMEAAVSGGSCADRAIKSLDAGCDMVLLCNAKKEIPSVINALQDFSSPSSQLRLMRLKGRKDQNWQTLRSSTQWKTMQSQIRQLDAQPELVLKG
;
A
#
# COMPACT_ATOMS: atom_id res chain seq x y z
N MET A 1 -4.21 10.76 -6.42
CA MET A 1 -2.96 10.13 -6.94
C MET A 1 -3.28 9.48 -8.26
N ILE A 2 -2.45 9.67 -9.29
CA ILE A 2 -2.65 9.11 -10.63
C ILE A 2 -1.41 8.34 -11.07
N ASP A 3 -1.53 7.54 -12.11
CA ASP A 3 -0.41 6.78 -12.71
C ASP A 3 0.12 7.44 -13.99
N LEU A 4 1.24 6.94 -14.50
CA LEU A 4 1.86 7.36 -15.76
C LEU A 4 1.81 6.23 -16.79
N SER A 5 1.79 6.61 -18.07
CA SER A 5 1.68 5.68 -19.19
C SER A 5 2.96 4.92 -19.50
N GLY A 6 4.11 5.50 -19.20
CA GLY A 6 5.42 4.97 -19.59
C GLY A 6 6.57 5.44 -18.71
N PRO A 7 7.81 5.23 -19.15
CA PRO A 7 9.02 5.53 -18.38
C PRO A 7 9.40 7.02 -18.34
N THR A 8 8.61 7.89 -18.98
CA THR A 8 8.80 9.34 -19.03
C THR A 8 7.45 10.04 -18.89
N ILE A 9 7.45 11.30 -18.46
CA ILE A 9 6.23 12.13 -18.36
C ILE A 9 5.93 12.69 -19.76
N ASP A 10 4.73 12.41 -20.29
CA ASP A 10 4.27 13.03 -21.52
C ASP A 10 3.71 14.46 -21.27
N PRO A 11 3.55 15.32 -22.31
CA PRO A 11 3.05 16.68 -22.14
C PRO A 11 1.68 16.78 -21.46
N GLN A 12 0.78 15.84 -21.74
CA GLN A 12 -0.55 15.80 -21.15
C GLN A 12 -0.49 15.41 -19.64
N GLU A 13 0.34 14.43 -19.32
CA GLU A 13 0.58 14.02 -17.94
C GLU A 13 1.21 15.15 -17.14
N ARG A 14 2.16 15.89 -17.72
CA ARG A 14 2.75 17.08 -17.07
C ARG A 14 1.71 18.14 -16.73
N GLU A 15 0.76 18.38 -17.62
CA GLU A 15 -0.36 19.30 -17.37
C GLU A 15 -1.18 18.83 -16.16
N TRP A 16 -1.57 17.55 -16.12
CA TRP A 16 -2.32 17.00 -14.98
C TRP A 16 -1.54 17.06 -13.67
N LEU A 17 -0.26 16.69 -13.70
CA LEU A 17 0.60 16.72 -12.51
C LEU A 17 0.80 18.14 -11.95
N SER A 18 0.70 19.14 -12.80
CA SER A 18 0.77 20.57 -12.40
C SER A 18 -0.49 21.02 -11.65
N SER A 19 -1.61 20.30 -11.79
CA SER A 19 -2.86 20.62 -11.09
C SER A 19 -2.72 20.46 -9.58
N PRO A 20 -3.18 21.42 -8.75
CA PRO A 20 -3.16 21.32 -7.29
C PRO A 20 -4.00 20.15 -6.75
N THR A 21 -4.98 19.68 -7.52
CA THR A 21 -5.85 18.54 -7.20
C THR A 21 -5.08 17.22 -7.17
N VAL A 22 -4.01 17.08 -7.98
CA VAL A 22 -3.21 15.86 -8.04
C VAL A 22 -2.19 15.86 -6.89
N GLY A 23 -2.33 14.98 -5.92
CA GLY A 23 -1.47 14.90 -4.74
C GLY A 23 -0.24 14.00 -4.91
N GLY A 24 -0.19 13.14 -5.93
CA GLY A 24 0.93 12.20 -6.12
C GLY A 24 0.82 11.35 -7.37
N VAL A 25 1.85 10.53 -7.56
CA VAL A 25 1.99 9.56 -8.64
C VAL A 25 2.19 8.17 -8.04
N ILE A 26 1.48 7.17 -8.57
CA ILE A 26 1.76 5.75 -8.33
C ILE A 26 2.46 5.17 -9.58
N LEU A 27 3.57 4.47 -9.34
CA LEU A 27 4.38 3.85 -10.40
C LEU A 27 4.09 2.36 -10.52
N PHE A 28 4.13 1.87 -11.75
CA PHE A 28 3.93 0.47 -12.12
C PHE A 28 5.15 -0.08 -12.87
N THR A 29 5.16 -1.38 -13.17
CA THR A 29 6.25 -2.02 -13.93
C THR A 29 6.54 -1.33 -15.26
N ARG A 30 5.52 -0.79 -15.96
CA ARG A 30 5.69 -0.06 -17.23
C ARG A 30 6.46 1.25 -17.11
N ASN A 31 6.65 1.75 -15.90
CA ASN A 31 7.40 2.99 -15.66
C ASN A 31 8.89 2.73 -15.38
N PHE A 32 9.32 1.47 -15.35
CA PHE A 32 10.64 1.04 -14.93
C PHE A 32 11.43 0.34 -16.03
N ASP A 33 12.61 0.89 -16.35
CA ASP A 33 13.61 0.28 -17.26
C ASP A 33 14.93 0.02 -16.54
N SER A 34 15.38 0.96 -15.69
CA SER A 34 16.62 0.85 -14.93
C SER A 34 16.58 1.71 -13.66
N SER A 35 17.49 1.44 -12.71
CA SER A 35 17.60 2.25 -11.48
C SER A 35 17.92 3.72 -11.77
N LYS A 36 18.69 4.00 -12.83
CA LYS A 36 18.97 5.38 -13.24
C LYS A 36 17.75 6.05 -13.86
N GLN A 37 17.08 5.39 -14.81
CA GLN A 37 15.89 5.92 -15.46
C GLN A 37 14.79 6.23 -14.45
N ILE A 38 14.50 5.30 -13.51
CA ILE A 38 13.45 5.52 -12.52
C ILE A 38 13.81 6.64 -11.54
N SER A 39 15.10 6.79 -11.19
CA SER A 39 15.57 7.91 -10.36
C SER A 39 15.39 9.25 -11.07
N ASP A 40 15.70 9.32 -12.37
CA ASP A 40 15.52 10.52 -13.18
C ASP A 40 14.02 10.87 -13.31
N LEU A 41 13.15 9.88 -13.55
CA LEU A 41 11.70 10.06 -13.60
C LEU A 41 11.14 10.57 -12.26
N VAL A 42 11.55 10.00 -11.14
CA VAL A 42 11.10 10.43 -9.81
C VAL A 42 11.55 11.86 -9.50
N ALA A 43 12.79 12.21 -9.86
CA ALA A 43 13.28 13.58 -9.73
C ALA A 43 12.44 14.57 -10.56
N GLU A 44 12.15 14.21 -11.82
CA GLU A 44 11.28 15.01 -12.69
C GLU A 44 9.88 15.20 -12.12
N ILE A 45 9.26 14.13 -11.56
CA ILE A 45 7.95 14.22 -10.90
C ILE A 45 7.99 15.19 -9.70
N HIS A 46 9.04 15.12 -8.88
CA HIS A 46 9.19 16.01 -7.73
C HIS A 46 9.37 17.49 -8.14
N GLU A 47 9.95 17.75 -9.31
CA GLU A 47 10.20 19.10 -9.84
C GLU A 47 8.99 19.72 -10.54
N VAL A 48 7.94 18.94 -10.86
CA VAL A 48 6.76 19.48 -11.58
C VAL A 48 6.13 20.66 -10.85
N ARG A 49 6.10 20.62 -9.53
CA ARG A 49 5.54 21.72 -8.71
C ARG A 49 6.05 21.76 -7.28
N SER A 50 5.72 22.84 -6.55
CA SER A 50 5.95 23.00 -5.11
C SER A 50 4.60 23.24 -4.40
N PRO A 51 4.28 22.50 -3.30
CA PRO A 51 5.03 21.36 -2.75
C PRO A 51 5.08 20.19 -3.73
N SER A 52 6.18 19.42 -3.68
CA SER A 52 6.39 18.29 -4.58
C SER A 52 5.36 17.19 -4.38
N LEU A 53 5.01 16.52 -5.48
CA LEU A 53 4.12 15.36 -5.49
C LEU A 53 4.68 14.20 -4.65
N LEU A 54 3.81 13.39 -4.05
CA LEU A 54 4.20 12.09 -3.48
C LEU A 54 4.43 11.09 -4.59
N VAL A 55 5.46 10.25 -4.47
CA VAL A 55 5.69 9.15 -5.40
C VAL A 55 5.59 7.82 -4.66
N ALA A 56 4.70 6.96 -5.13
CA ALA A 56 4.37 5.67 -4.53
C ALA A 56 4.55 4.51 -5.50
N VAL A 57 4.62 3.30 -4.97
CA VAL A 57 4.66 2.05 -5.73
C VAL A 57 4.09 0.90 -4.91
N ASP A 58 3.59 -0.17 -5.56
CA ASP A 58 3.32 -1.45 -4.91
C ASP A 58 4.56 -2.34 -4.97
N GLN A 59 5.37 -2.32 -3.94
CA GLN A 59 6.58 -3.13 -3.79
C GLN A 59 6.42 -4.01 -2.56
N GLU A 60 5.50 -5.00 -2.62
CA GLU A 60 5.19 -5.86 -1.49
C GLU A 60 6.19 -7.02 -1.37
N GLY A 61 6.56 -7.61 -2.50
CA GLY A 61 7.27 -8.87 -2.67
C GLY A 61 6.40 -9.90 -3.40
N GLY A 62 6.96 -11.07 -3.68
CA GLY A 62 6.25 -12.13 -4.41
C GLY A 62 5.72 -11.66 -5.76
N ARG A 63 4.43 -11.91 -6.02
CA ARG A 63 3.74 -11.52 -7.27
C ARG A 63 3.43 -10.03 -7.37
N VAL A 64 3.42 -9.30 -6.25
CA VAL A 64 3.15 -7.85 -6.22
C VAL A 64 4.46 -7.11 -5.91
N GLN A 65 5.32 -7.07 -6.88
CA GLN A 65 6.56 -6.32 -6.86
C GLN A 65 6.80 -5.72 -8.25
N ARG A 66 6.73 -4.39 -8.36
CA ARG A 66 6.76 -3.67 -9.65
C ARG A 66 8.18 -3.56 -10.21
N PHE A 67 9.17 -3.30 -9.35
CA PHE A 67 10.56 -3.18 -9.73
C PHE A 67 11.32 -4.44 -9.28
N ARG A 68 11.87 -5.15 -10.26
CA ARG A 68 12.67 -6.33 -10.06
C ARG A 68 14.14 -5.99 -10.37
N GLU A 69 14.96 -6.90 -10.79
CA GLU A 69 16.38 -6.62 -11.05
C GLU A 69 16.61 -5.22 -11.68
N PRO A 70 17.49 -4.39 -11.10
CA PRO A 70 18.51 -4.69 -10.07
C PRO A 70 18.04 -4.49 -8.60
N PHE A 71 16.73 -4.24 -8.36
CA PHE A 71 16.15 -4.27 -7.02
C PHE A 71 16.14 -5.72 -6.48
N THR A 72 16.22 -5.86 -5.17
CA THR A 72 16.12 -7.17 -4.53
C THR A 72 14.73 -7.76 -4.78
N VAL A 73 14.67 -8.94 -5.38
CA VAL A 73 13.42 -9.69 -5.49
C VAL A 73 13.09 -10.26 -4.11
N LEU A 74 12.01 -9.78 -3.53
CA LEU A 74 11.52 -10.25 -2.24
C LEU A 74 10.63 -11.48 -2.44
N PRO A 75 10.77 -12.54 -1.63
CA PRO A 75 9.80 -13.63 -1.57
C PRO A 75 8.39 -13.12 -1.26
N ALA A 76 7.39 -13.95 -1.49
CA ALA A 76 6.03 -13.68 -1.01
C ALA A 76 6.03 -13.53 0.52
N MET A 77 5.21 -12.62 1.05
CA MET A 77 5.18 -12.33 2.49
C MET A 77 4.80 -13.55 3.34
N ARG A 78 4.06 -14.50 2.78
CA ARG A 78 3.74 -15.77 3.44
C ARG A 78 4.97 -16.58 3.85
N SER A 79 6.11 -16.42 3.15
CA SER A 79 7.38 -17.06 3.53
C SER A 79 7.85 -16.67 4.94
N LEU A 80 7.58 -15.44 5.36
CA LEU A 80 7.85 -14.99 6.73
C LEU A 80 6.94 -15.68 7.74
N GLY A 81 5.68 -15.96 7.38
CA GLY A 81 4.77 -16.72 8.21
C GLY A 81 5.22 -18.17 8.41
N TYR A 82 5.62 -18.85 7.33
CA TYR A 82 6.20 -20.20 7.42
C TYR A 82 7.47 -20.23 8.29
N LEU A 83 8.33 -19.23 8.12
CA LEU A 83 9.52 -19.11 8.96
C LEU A 83 9.15 -18.86 10.43
N TYR A 84 8.05 -18.12 10.70
CA TYR A 84 7.59 -17.88 12.06
C TYR A 84 7.11 -19.17 12.74
N ASP A 85 6.41 -20.04 12.01
CA ASP A 85 5.95 -21.32 12.51
C ASP A 85 7.13 -22.23 12.94
N GLU A 86 8.31 -22.09 12.28
CA GLU A 86 9.52 -22.83 12.61
C GLU A 86 10.39 -22.11 13.65
N ASN A 87 10.61 -20.81 13.49
CA ASN A 87 11.49 -19.99 14.32
C ASN A 87 11.01 -18.53 14.38
N PRO A 88 10.17 -18.17 15.37
CA PRO A 88 9.62 -16.83 15.51
C PRO A 88 10.65 -15.70 15.57
N GLN A 89 11.79 -15.95 16.26
CA GLN A 89 12.84 -14.93 16.38
C GLN A 89 13.51 -14.64 15.04
N GLN A 90 13.81 -15.67 14.27
CA GLN A 90 14.42 -15.54 12.95
C GLN A 90 13.44 -14.85 11.98
N ALA A 91 12.16 -15.18 12.04
CA ALA A 91 11.12 -14.54 11.23
C ALA A 91 11.00 -13.04 11.52
N CYS A 92 11.06 -12.63 12.77
CA CYS A 92 11.04 -11.22 13.16
C CYS A 92 12.27 -10.47 12.60
N VAL A 93 13.46 -11.05 12.68
CA VAL A 93 14.67 -10.46 12.09
C VAL A 93 14.55 -10.35 10.57
N ALA A 94 14.04 -11.40 9.92
CA ALA A 94 13.83 -11.43 8.47
C ALA A 94 12.77 -10.40 8.05
N ALA A 95 11.64 -10.29 8.74
CA ALA A 95 10.60 -9.31 8.45
C ALA A 95 11.13 -7.87 8.51
N LYS A 96 11.92 -7.55 9.54
CA LYS A 96 12.60 -6.26 9.64
C LYS A 96 13.57 -6.03 8.48
N GLY A 97 14.34 -7.06 8.11
CA GLY A 97 15.26 -7.01 6.97
C GLY A 97 14.54 -6.78 5.63
N PHE A 98 13.40 -7.45 5.39
CA PHE A 98 12.57 -7.26 4.19
C PHE A 98 12.07 -5.82 4.09
N GLY A 99 11.49 -5.29 5.17
CA GLY A 99 11.01 -3.92 5.21
C GLY A 99 12.13 -2.91 4.96
N TRP A 100 13.29 -3.13 5.57
CA TRP A 100 14.43 -2.23 5.40
C TRP A 100 14.98 -2.26 3.96
N VAL A 101 15.20 -3.44 3.36
CA VAL A 101 15.74 -3.55 1.99
C VAL A 101 14.78 -2.92 0.98
N MET A 102 13.50 -3.28 1.05
CA MET A 102 12.46 -2.72 0.18
C MET A 102 12.48 -1.19 0.23
N ALA A 103 12.40 -0.63 1.43
CA ALA A 103 12.32 0.82 1.59
C ALA A 103 13.64 1.52 1.27
N ALA A 104 14.80 0.96 1.64
CA ALA A 104 16.10 1.53 1.34
C ALA A 104 16.38 1.62 -0.17
N GLU A 105 16.03 0.57 -0.92
CA GLU A 105 16.18 0.56 -2.38
C GLU A 105 15.24 1.57 -3.06
N LEU A 106 13.98 1.66 -2.62
CA LEU A 106 13.03 2.63 -3.14
C LEU A 106 13.45 4.08 -2.81
N ARG A 107 13.89 4.32 -1.57
CA ARG A 107 14.41 5.63 -1.17
C ARG A 107 15.66 6.02 -1.95
N ALA A 108 16.51 5.06 -2.32
CA ALA A 108 17.72 5.31 -3.09
C ALA A 108 17.46 5.79 -4.54
N VAL A 109 16.24 5.65 -5.03
CA VAL A 109 15.78 6.21 -6.32
C VAL A 109 14.75 7.33 -6.13
N GLY A 110 14.54 7.80 -4.88
CA GLY A 110 13.71 8.96 -4.55
C GLY A 110 12.23 8.68 -4.27
N ILE A 111 11.75 7.43 -4.37
CA ILE A 111 10.35 7.06 -4.11
C ILE A 111 10.00 7.30 -2.64
N ASP A 112 8.86 7.91 -2.37
CA ASP A 112 8.45 8.33 -1.02
C ASP A 112 7.88 7.19 -0.20
N LEU A 113 7.08 6.29 -0.79
CA LEU A 113 6.42 5.20 -0.06
C LEU A 113 6.13 3.97 -0.94
N SER A 114 6.01 2.81 -0.29
CA SER A 114 5.34 1.63 -0.84
C SER A 114 4.04 1.38 -0.08
N PHE A 115 3.01 0.88 -0.80
CA PHE A 115 1.78 0.43 -0.17
C PHE A 115 1.98 -0.97 0.43
N ALA A 116 2.63 -1.01 1.59
CA ALA A 116 2.99 -2.19 2.36
C ALA A 116 3.14 -1.86 3.86
N PRO A 117 2.90 -2.84 4.76
CA PRO A 117 2.59 -4.25 4.53
C PRO A 117 1.10 -4.53 4.25
N VAL A 118 0.83 -5.69 3.63
CA VAL A 118 -0.51 -6.30 3.66
C VAL A 118 -0.70 -6.95 5.03
N VAL A 119 -1.78 -6.59 5.71
CA VAL A 119 -2.13 -7.13 7.04
C VAL A 119 -3.44 -7.92 7.06
N ASP A 120 -4.01 -8.15 5.87
CA ASP A 120 -5.12 -9.09 5.71
C ASP A 120 -4.71 -10.49 6.18
N LEU A 121 -5.62 -11.19 6.86
CA LEU A 121 -5.39 -12.57 7.29
C LEU A 121 -5.55 -13.54 6.11
N ASP A 122 -4.74 -14.60 6.07
CA ASP A 122 -4.92 -15.70 5.10
C ASP A 122 -5.97 -16.69 5.63
N LEU A 123 -7.22 -16.47 5.30
CA LEU A 123 -8.32 -17.40 5.61
C LEU A 123 -8.60 -18.39 4.46
N GLY A 124 -7.82 -18.35 3.37
CA GLY A 124 -7.99 -19.20 2.20
C GLY A 124 -9.21 -18.87 1.34
N LEU A 125 -9.91 -17.76 1.60
CA LEU A 125 -11.14 -17.36 0.92
C LEU A 125 -10.90 -16.34 -0.20
N ALA A 126 -10.04 -15.37 0.03
CA ALA A 126 -9.75 -14.27 -0.88
C ALA A 126 -8.49 -14.57 -1.71
N ALA A 127 -8.66 -15.08 -2.93
CA ALA A 127 -7.53 -15.38 -3.84
C ALA A 127 -6.67 -14.15 -4.18
N VAL A 128 -7.24 -12.94 -4.11
CA VAL A 128 -6.52 -11.69 -4.33
C VAL A 128 -5.48 -11.44 -3.24
N ILE A 129 -5.66 -11.98 -2.05
CA ILE A 129 -4.73 -11.93 -0.92
C ILE A 129 -3.72 -13.08 -1.03
N GLY A 130 -4.14 -14.32 -0.78
CA GLY A 130 -3.29 -15.51 -0.90
C GLY A 130 -1.94 -15.33 -0.20
N ASP A 131 -0.85 -15.58 -0.92
CA ASP A 131 0.56 -15.50 -0.47
C ASP A 131 1.06 -14.07 -0.15
N ARG A 132 0.24 -13.04 -0.40
CA ARG A 132 0.54 -11.66 0.05
C ARG A 132 0.34 -11.50 1.56
N ALA A 133 -0.54 -12.30 2.18
CA ALA A 133 -0.73 -12.31 3.63
C ALA A 133 0.50 -12.89 4.35
N LEU A 134 0.80 -12.32 5.50
CA LEU A 134 1.87 -12.82 6.38
C LEU A 134 1.50 -14.16 7.03
N HIS A 135 0.27 -14.27 7.56
CA HIS A 135 -0.22 -15.45 8.26
C HIS A 135 -1.74 -15.46 8.37
N SER A 136 -2.34 -16.57 8.87
CA SER A 136 -3.77 -16.67 9.18
C SER A 136 -4.11 -16.21 10.61
N GLN A 137 -3.14 -16.11 11.51
CA GLN A 137 -3.34 -15.71 12.91
C GLN A 137 -2.99 -14.23 13.09
N SER A 138 -3.90 -13.50 13.73
CA SER A 138 -3.82 -12.03 13.84
C SER A 138 -2.63 -11.52 14.68
N ASP A 139 -2.24 -12.26 15.72
CA ASP A 139 -1.08 -11.95 16.56
C ASP A 139 0.25 -12.12 15.81
N ILE A 140 0.36 -13.17 14.98
CA ILE A 140 1.53 -13.41 14.12
C ILE A 140 1.62 -12.33 13.04
N VAL A 141 0.50 -12.03 12.35
CA VAL A 141 0.45 -10.94 11.37
C VAL A 141 0.88 -9.63 12.03
N SER A 142 0.35 -9.32 13.21
CA SER A 142 0.68 -8.09 13.94
C SER A 142 2.17 -8.01 14.30
N THR A 143 2.75 -9.11 14.77
CA THR A 143 4.16 -9.21 15.13
C THR A 143 5.06 -8.99 13.91
N LEU A 144 4.83 -9.73 12.83
CA LEU A 144 5.64 -9.64 11.62
C LEU A 144 5.48 -8.30 10.91
N ALA A 145 4.25 -7.76 10.82
CA ALA A 145 3.99 -6.45 10.25
C ALA A 145 4.65 -5.32 11.07
N ALA A 146 4.69 -5.45 12.39
CA ALA A 146 5.39 -4.50 13.26
C ALA A 146 6.90 -4.50 13.02
N GLU A 147 7.52 -5.67 12.90
CA GLU A 147 8.96 -5.79 12.60
C GLU A 147 9.27 -5.28 11.18
N PHE A 148 8.47 -5.64 10.18
CA PHE A 148 8.59 -5.09 8.82
C PHE A 148 8.52 -3.56 8.85
N SER A 149 7.54 -3.00 9.57
CA SER A 149 7.36 -1.54 9.72
C SER A 149 8.56 -0.84 10.37
N LYS A 150 9.21 -1.49 11.34
CA LYS A 150 10.47 -0.96 11.93
C LYS A 150 11.56 -0.83 10.87
N GLY A 151 11.73 -1.85 10.02
CA GLY A 151 12.69 -1.82 8.92
C GLY A 151 12.39 -0.70 7.92
N VAL A 152 11.14 -0.55 7.52
CA VAL A 152 10.68 0.50 6.61
C VAL A 152 11.02 1.90 7.17
N ARG A 153 10.72 2.15 8.44
CA ARG A 153 11.01 3.44 9.10
C ARG A 153 12.50 3.69 9.25
N GLU A 154 13.29 2.67 9.56
CA GLU A 154 14.76 2.79 9.64
C GLU A 154 15.38 3.24 8.31
N ALA A 155 14.82 2.81 7.19
CA ALA A 155 15.21 3.26 5.85
C ALA A 155 14.69 4.67 5.49
N GLY A 156 13.85 5.28 6.34
CA GLY A 156 13.33 6.64 6.13
C GLY A 156 12.03 6.72 5.33
N MET A 157 11.27 5.63 5.26
CA MET A 157 9.98 5.56 4.56
C MET A 157 8.82 5.45 5.56
N ALA A 158 7.67 6.03 5.22
CA ALA A 158 6.42 5.85 5.95
C ALA A 158 5.78 4.50 5.65
N VAL A 159 5.02 3.96 6.59
CA VAL A 159 4.31 2.68 6.48
C VAL A 159 2.86 2.91 6.10
N VAL A 160 2.34 2.14 5.13
CA VAL A 160 0.93 2.16 4.73
C VAL A 160 0.38 0.73 4.81
N ALA A 161 -0.39 0.43 5.85
CA ALA A 161 -1.02 -0.88 6.02
C ALA A 161 -2.28 -1.00 5.16
N LYS A 162 -2.54 -2.20 4.61
CA LYS A 162 -3.68 -2.46 3.71
C LYS A 162 -4.18 -3.91 3.83
N HIS A 163 -5.45 -4.16 3.50
CA HIS A 163 -6.50 -3.26 3.00
C HIS A 163 -7.61 -3.14 4.07
N PHE A 164 -7.72 -2.01 4.74
CA PHE A 164 -8.70 -1.82 5.81
C PHE A 164 -10.14 -1.87 5.28
N PRO A 165 -11.13 -2.45 6.00
CA PRO A 165 -10.92 -3.20 7.25
C PRO A 165 -10.29 -4.57 7.05
N THR A 166 -10.58 -5.29 5.95
CA THR A 166 -9.97 -6.58 5.57
C THR A 166 -10.51 -7.07 4.22
N HIS A 167 -9.72 -7.88 3.53
CA HIS A 167 -10.17 -8.71 2.41
C HIS A 167 -10.31 -10.20 2.80
N ALA A 168 -9.90 -10.59 4.02
CA ALA A 168 -9.72 -11.99 4.42
C ALA A 168 -10.96 -12.87 4.23
N GLY A 169 -12.16 -12.35 4.58
CA GLY A 169 -13.43 -13.04 4.43
C GLY A 169 -14.23 -12.64 3.18
N ALA A 170 -13.65 -11.80 2.32
CA ALA A 170 -14.36 -11.29 1.16
C ALA A 170 -14.49 -12.34 0.06
N VAL A 171 -15.72 -12.59 -0.37
CA VAL A 171 -16.04 -13.46 -1.49
C VAL A 171 -16.61 -12.59 -2.61
N ASN A 172 -16.17 -12.85 -3.87
CA ASN A 172 -16.75 -12.16 -5.01
C ASN A 172 -18.21 -12.59 -5.19
N ASP A 173 -19.13 -11.64 -5.09
CA ASP A 173 -20.51 -11.86 -5.48
C ASP A 173 -20.62 -11.78 -7.00
N SER A 174 -20.98 -12.91 -7.63
CA SER A 174 -21.15 -13.01 -9.07
C SER A 174 -22.25 -12.09 -9.63
N HIS A 175 -23.15 -11.56 -8.78
CA HIS A 175 -24.23 -10.66 -9.18
C HIS A 175 -23.87 -9.18 -9.11
N THR A 176 -22.87 -8.80 -8.29
CA THR A 176 -22.55 -7.40 -8.03
C THR A 176 -21.15 -6.97 -8.43
N SER A 177 -20.29 -7.90 -8.87
CA SER A 177 -18.84 -7.67 -9.11
C SER A 177 -18.08 -7.10 -7.93
N CYS A 178 -18.73 -6.89 -6.77
CA CYS A 178 -18.17 -6.34 -5.55
C CYS A 178 -17.81 -7.47 -4.58
N ALA A 179 -16.62 -7.38 -4.01
CA ALA A 179 -16.22 -8.27 -2.93
C ALA A 179 -17.08 -7.97 -1.68
N THR A 180 -17.72 -8.99 -1.12
CA THR A 180 -18.62 -8.85 0.04
C THR A 180 -18.18 -9.77 1.17
N ASP A 181 -18.15 -9.25 2.38
CA ASP A 181 -17.92 -10.00 3.61
C ASP A 181 -19.18 -9.90 4.49
N THR A 182 -19.87 -11.01 4.67
CA THR A 182 -21.14 -11.08 5.43
C THR A 182 -20.95 -11.34 6.92
N ARG A 183 -19.71 -11.39 7.40
CA ARG A 183 -19.41 -11.58 8.82
C ARG A 183 -19.94 -10.39 9.64
N LYS A 184 -20.39 -10.70 10.89
CA LYS A 184 -20.77 -9.66 11.83
C LYS A 184 -19.54 -8.92 12.37
N TYR A 185 -19.72 -7.71 12.85
CA TYR A 185 -18.63 -6.90 13.42
C TYR A 185 -17.80 -7.66 14.47
N SER A 186 -18.46 -8.42 15.35
CA SER A 186 -17.78 -9.23 16.37
C SER A 186 -16.86 -10.33 15.81
N GLN A 187 -17.04 -10.71 14.56
CA GLN A 187 -16.21 -11.72 13.87
C GLN A 187 -15.02 -11.10 13.14
N LEU A 188 -14.97 -9.76 13.03
CA LEU A 188 -13.87 -9.02 12.40
C LEU A 188 -12.80 -8.60 13.42
N TRP A 189 -12.93 -9.01 14.69
CA TRP A 189 -12.00 -8.60 15.74
C TRP A 189 -10.54 -8.96 15.42
N ASP A 190 -10.31 -10.17 14.93
CA ASP A 190 -8.99 -10.65 14.56
C ASP A 190 -8.43 -9.92 13.32
N ASP A 191 -9.30 -9.59 12.34
CA ASP A 191 -8.90 -8.83 11.16
C ASP A 191 -8.50 -7.39 11.51
N LEU A 192 -9.15 -6.77 12.50
CA LEU A 192 -8.87 -5.42 12.97
C LEU A 192 -7.69 -5.36 13.95
N TYR A 193 -7.29 -6.49 14.54
CA TYR A 193 -6.23 -6.54 15.55
C TYR A 193 -4.86 -6.05 15.03
N PRO A 194 -4.39 -6.42 13.82
CA PRO A 194 -3.14 -5.88 13.26
C PRO A 194 -3.15 -4.35 13.13
N TYR A 195 -4.27 -3.76 12.72
CA TYR A 195 -4.39 -2.29 12.66
C TYR A 195 -4.31 -1.65 14.02
N ARG A 196 -5.03 -2.17 15.03
CA ARG A 196 -4.94 -1.70 16.42
C ARG A 196 -3.50 -1.69 16.91
N HIS A 197 -2.78 -2.78 16.68
CA HIS A 197 -1.39 -2.92 17.08
C HIS A 197 -0.49 -1.89 16.37
N LEU A 198 -0.57 -1.78 15.04
CA LEU A 198 0.26 -0.85 14.27
C LEU A 198 -0.07 0.62 14.57
N ILE A 199 -1.33 0.97 14.85
CA ILE A 199 -1.74 2.32 15.24
C ILE A 199 -1.07 2.72 16.55
N THR A 200 -0.98 1.82 17.55
CA THR A 200 -0.26 2.11 18.81
C THR A 200 1.23 2.33 18.59
N MET A 201 1.78 1.80 17.49
CA MET A 201 3.16 2.00 17.07
C MET A 201 3.36 3.21 16.14
N GLY A 202 2.34 4.04 15.96
CA GLY A 202 2.40 5.26 15.16
C GLY A 202 2.32 5.02 13.65
N LEU A 203 1.43 4.12 13.19
CA LEU A 203 1.17 3.89 11.76
C LEU A 203 0.88 5.20 11.03
N GLU A 204 1.56 5.42 9.90
CA GLU A 204 1.50 6.69 9.16
C GLU A 204 0.38 6.72 8.12
N GLY A 205 0.05 5.59 7.50
CA GLY A 205 -0.99 5.49 6.46
C GLY A 205 -1.80 4.20 6.54
N VAL A 206 -3.04 4.27 6.08
CA VAL A 206 -3.94 3.12 5.90
C VAL A 206 -4.60 3.23 4.53
N MET A 207 -4.57 2.14 3.77
CA MET A 207 -5.33 2.03 2.52
C MET A 207 -6.63 1.28 2.76
N ILE A 208 -7.75 1.85 2.30
CA ILE A 208 -9.10 1.30 2.46
C ILE A 208 -9.47 0.49 1.22
N GLY A 209 -9.84 -0.77 1.43
CA GLY A 209 -10.33 -1.65 0.36
C GLY A 209 -11.76 -1.34 -0.09
N HIS A 210 -12.18 -1.95 -1.21
CA HIS A 210 -13.53 -1.80 -1.77
C HIS A 210 -14.47 -2.96 -1.38
N VAL A 211 -14.29 -3.53 -0.18
CA VAL A 211 -15.15 -4.61 0.32
C VAL A 211 -16.41 -4.03 0.94
N ILE A 212 -17.56 -4.67 0.66
CA ILE A 212 -18.85 -4.36 1.29
C ILE A 212 -19.03 -5.25 2.52
N PHE A 213 -19.43 -4.65 3.63
CA PHE A 213 -19.76 -5.32 4.89
C PHE A 213 -21.21 -4.98 5.26
N PRO A 214 -22.20 -5.68 4.68
CA PRO A 214 -23.61 -5.28 4.75
C PRO A 214 -24.19 -5.27 6.16
N GLU A 215 -23.60 -6.00 7.11
CA GLU A 215 -24.00 -5.99 8.51
C GLU A 215 -23.66 -4.66 9.22
N MET A 216 -22.72 -3.87 8.68
CA MET A 216 -22.30 -2.58 9.22
C MET A 216 -22.71 -1.41 8.34
N ASP A 217 -22.43 -1.49 7.04
CA ASP A 217 -22.73 -0.45 6.05
C ASP A 217 -22.91 -1.10 4.66
N PRO A 218 -23.98 -0.78 3.93
CA PRO A 218 -24.20 -1.32 2.58
C PRO A 218 -23.25 -0.74 1.52
N LEU A 219 -22.46 0.27 1.85
CA LEU A 219 -21.47 0.86 0.94
C LEU A 219 -20.14 0.11 1.00
N PRO A 220 -19.35 0.08 -0.09
CA PRO A 220 -17.94 -0.31 -0.01
C PRO A 220 -17.20 0.47 1.07
N ALA A 221 -16.31 -0.17 1.80
CA ALA A 221 -15.61 0.45 2.94
C ALA A 221 -14.93 1.78 2.57
N SER A 222 -14.40 1.90 1.35
CA SER A 222 -13.78 3.12 0.82
C SER A 222 -14.74 4.30 0.61
N PHE A 223 -16.07 4.06 0.61
CA PHE A 223 -17.13 5.07 0.51
C PHE A 223 -17.94 5.19 1.80
N SER A 224 -17.56 4.49 2.84
CA SER A 224 -18.27 4.39 4.11
C SER A 224 -17.66 5.30 5.18
N SER A 225 -18.36 6.32 5.58
CA SER A 225 -17.97 7.15 6.74
C SER A 225 -18.01 6.36 8.05
N TRP A 226 -18.79 5.28 8.11
CA TRP A 226 -18.81 4.38 9.24
C TRP A 226 -17.44 3.70 9.41
N TRP A 227 -16.88 3.12 8.33
CA TRP A 227 -15.57 2.46 8.39
C TRP A 227 -14.42 3.45 8.60
N ILE A 228 -14.44 4.58 7.87
CA ILE A 228 -13.30 5.50 7.88
C ILE A 228 -13.35 6.42 9.11
N THR A 229 -14.51 7.04 9.37
CA THR A 229 -14.62 8.04 10.43
C THR A 229 -14.94 7.40 11.78
N GLN A 230 -15.97 6.54 11.87
CA GLN A 230 -16.36 5.98 13.16
C GLN A 230 -15.40 4.88 13.60
N GLU A 231 -15.13 3.87 12.77
CA GLU A 231 -14.28 2.76 13.18
C GLU A 231 -12.80 3.15 13.21
N LEU A 232 -12.22 3.55 12.06
CA LEU A 232 -10.78 3.77 11.96
C LEU A 232 -10.31 5.01 12.76
N ARG A 233 -11.00 6.15 12.60
CA ARG A 233 -10.58 7.40 13.25
C ARG A 233 -10.96 7.45 14.72
N VAL A 234 -12.23 7.13 15.07
CA VAL A 234 -12.74 7.30 16.43
C VAL A 234 -12.45 6.07 17.29
N GLN A 235 -12.86 4.86 16.87
CA GLN A 235 -12.71 3.67 17.69
C GLN A 235 -11.26 3.17 17.77
N LEU A 236 -10.56 3.12 16.64
CA LEU A 236 -9.15 2.70 16.61
C LEU A 236 -8.16 3.84 16.89
N GLY A 237 -8.60 5.09 16.89
CA GLY A 237 -7.79 6.26 17.22
C GLY A 237 -6.77 6.64 16.14
N PHE A 238 -6.93 6.22 14.89
CA PHE A 238 -5.98 6.47 13.82
C PHE A 238 -5.89 7.95 13.43
N GLN A 239 -4.69 8.52 13.43
CA GLN A 239 -4.44 9.93 13.12
C GLN A 239 -3.57 10.14 11.86
N GLY A 240 -3.20 9.05 11.17
CA GLY A 240 -2.41 9.09 9.94
C GLY A 240 -3.24 9.38 8.69
N ALA A 241 -2.62 9.25 7.52
CA ALA A 241 -3.26 9.43 6.23
C ALA A 241 -4.13 8.22 5.85
N VAL A 242 -5.33 8.47 5.33
CA VAL A 242 -6.24 7.47 4.78
C VAL A 242 -6.26 7.60 3.26
N LEU A 243 -5.92 6.52 2.57
CA LEU A 243 -5.93 6.45 1.11
C LEU A 243 -7.00 5.45 0.66
N SER A 244 -7.72 5.73 -0.43
CA SER A 244 -8.55 4.69 -1.05
C SER A 244 -7.65 3.68 -1.77
N ASP A 245 -8.13 2.46 -1.96
CA ASP A 245 -7.64 1.61 -3.04
C ASP A 245 -8.03 2.23 -4.39
N ASP A 246 -7.57 1.66 -5.51
CA ASP A 246 -7.82 2.19 -6.85
C ASP A 246 -9.32 2.27 -7.17
N ILE A 247 -9.84 3.50 -7.26
CA ILE A 247 -11.26 3.75 -7.54
C ILE A 247 -11.68 3.35 -8.96
N SER A 248 -10.76 3.01 -9.87
CA SER A 248 -11.07 2.47 -11.19
C SER A 248 -11.47 0.99 -11.14
N MET A 249 -11.14 0.28 -10.05
CA MET A 249 -11.45 -1.15 -9.89
C MET A 249 -12.94 -1.44 -10.05
N GLU A 250 -13.24 -2.63 -10.58
CA GLU A 250 -14.62 -3.10 -10.78
C GLU A 250 -15.39 -3.16 -9.46
N ALA A 251 -14.72 -3.53 -8.37
CA ALA A 251 -15.28 -3.53 -7.01
C ALA A 251 -15.79 -2.16 -6.54
N ALA A 252 -15.34 -1.07 -7.15
CA ALA A 252 -15.78 0.30 -6.84
C ALA A 252 -16.92 0.80 -7.76
N VAL A 253 -17.32 0.01 -8.79
CA VAL A 253 -18.27 0.46 -9.84
C VAL A 253 -19.63 0.88 -9.28
N SER A 254 -20.10 0.28 -8.21
CA SER A 254 -21.33 0.68 -7.52
C SER A 254 -21.32 2.15 -7.04
N GLY A 255 -20.14 2.78 -6.96
CA GLY A 255 -19.97 4.20 -6.62
C GLY A 255 -20.36 5.19 -7.73
N GLY A 256 -20.62 4.75 -8.97
CA GLY A 256 -20.88 5.62 -10.11
C GLY A 256 -19.66 5.84 -11.00
N SER A 257 -19.54 7.03 -11.64
CA SER A 257 -18.34 7.43 -12.41
C SER A 257 -17.10 7.52 -11.52
N CYS A 258 -15.90 7.55 -12.10
CA CYS A 258 -14.67 7.76 -11.33
C CYS A 258 -14.68 9.09 -10.56
N ALA A 259 -15.30 10.13 -11.11
CA ALA A 259 -15.50 11.42 -10.43
C ALA A 259 -16.42 11.26 -9.20
N ASP A 260 -17.55 10.56 -9.33
CA ASP A 260 -18.46 10.30 -8.20
C ASP A 260 -17.77 9.49 -7.10
N ARG A 261 -16.99 8.45 -7.49
CA ARG A 261 -16.23 7.61 -6.55
C ARG A 261 -15.16 8.41 -5.80
N ALA A 262 -14.47 9.31 -6.50
CA ALA A 262 -13.49 10.20 -5.88
C ALA A 262 -14.11 11.10 -4.82
N ILE A 263 -15.26 11.75 -5.15
CA ILE A 263 -16.02 12.58 -4.21
C ILE A 263 -16.47 11.74 -3.01
N LYS A 264 -17.12 10.59 -3.24
CA LYS A 264 -17.62 9.72 -2.17
C LYS A 264 -16.50 9.25 -1.22
N SER A 265 -15.32 8.89 -1.75
CA SER A 265 -14.19 8.49 -0.91
C SER A 265 -13.69 9.64 -0.03
N LEU A 266 -13.58 10.84 -0.58
CA LEU A 266 -13.13 12.02 0.17
C LEU A 266 -14.18 12.45 1.21
N ASP A 267 -15.47 12.42 0.86
CA ASP A 267 -16.57 12.71 1.78
C ASP A 267 -16.67 11.70 2.93
N ALA A 268 -16.35 10.43 2.64
CA ALA A 268 -16.27 9.38 3.66
C ALA A 268 -15.11 9.58 4.64
N GLY A 269 -14.07 10.36 4.28
CA GLY A 269 -12.95 10.70 5.15
C GLY A 269 -11.58 10.27 4.66
N CYS A 270 -11.45 9.82 3.39
CA CYS A 270 -10.14 9.62 2.77
C CYS A 270 -9.41 10.95 2.62
N ASP A 271 -8.09 10.92 2.77
CA ASP A 271 -7.21 12.07 2.56
C ASP A 271 -6.69 12.12 1.12
N MET A 272 -6.67 10.99 0.42
CA MET A 272 -6.27 10.86 -0.98
C MET A 272 -6.98 9.68 -1.63
N VAL A 273 -7.36 9.84 -2.90
CA VAL A 273 -7.89 8.75 -3.73
C VAL A 273 -6.87 8.33 -4.78
N LEU A 274 -6.82 7.03 -5.09
CA LEU A 274 -6.01 6.48 -6.17
C LEU A 274 -6.89 6.25 -7.41
N LEU A 275 -6.43 6.72 -8.57
CA LEU A 275 -7.03 6.47 -9.88
C LEU A 275 -5.94 5.91 -10.80
N CYS A 276 -5.99 4.62 -11.08
CA CYS A 276 -4.97 3.92 -11.84
C CYS A 276 -5.54 3.32 -13.13
N ASN A 277 -4.71 3.20 -14.17
CA ASN A 277 -5.07 2.55 -15.45
C ASN A 277 -6.34 3.12 -16.14
N ALA A 278 -6.76 4.32 -15.77
CA ALA A 278 -7.98 5.00 -16.24
C ALA A 278 -7.67 6.40 -16.78
N LYS A 279 -6.64 6.50 -17.65
CA LYS A 279 -6.13 7.79 -18.20
C LYS A 279 -7.24 8.70 -18.72
N LYS A 280 -8.29 8.15 -19.35
CA LYS A 280 -9.42 8.91 -19.90
C LYS A 280 -10.28 9.57 -18.83
N GLU A 281 -10.27 9.03 -17.61
CA GLU A 281 -11.07 9.54 -16.48
C GLU A 281 -10.36 10.66 -15.69
N ILE A 282 -9.03 10.79 -15.84
CA ILE A 282 -8.24 11.77 -15.08
C ILE A 282 -8.78 13.19 -15.21
N PRO A 283 -9.09 13.72 -16.43
CA PRO A 283 -9.62 15.09 -16.54
C PRO A 283 -10.96 15.29 -15.82
N SER A 284 -11.86 14.32 -15.87
CA SER A 284 -13.16 14.39 -15.20
C SER A 284 -13.00 14.43 -13.68
N VAL A 285 -12.10 13.61 -13.12
CA VAL A 285 -11.82 13.59 -11.69
C VAL A 285 -11.13 14.89 -11.23
N ILE A 286 -10.14 15.39 -11.99
CA ILE A 286 -9.48 16.67 -11.68
C ILE A 286 -10.52 17.81 -11.63
N ASN A 287 -11.40 17.87 -12.63
CA ASN A 287 -12.43 18.90 -12.70
C ASN A 287 -13.44 18.79 -11.55
N ALA A 288 -13.88 17.58 -11.21
CA ALA A 288 -14.81 17.35 -10.11
C ALA A 288 -14.25 17.73 -8.74
N LEU A 289 -12.93 17.68 -8.58
CA LEU A 289 -12.24 17.95 -7.31
C LEU A 289 -11.53 19.32 -7.27
N GLN A 290 -11.73 20.20 -8.27
CA GLN A 290 -11.01 21.47 -8.38
C GLN A 290 -11.17 22.38 -7.14
N ASP A 291 -12.35 22.34 -6.50
CA ASP A 291 -12.68 23.15 -5.33
C ASP A 291 -12.46 22.38 -4.00
N PHE A 292 -12.00 21.13 -4.08
CA PHE A 292 -11.74 20.34 -2.87
C PHE A 292 -10.49 20.84 -2.15
N SER A 293 -10.65 21.19 -0.87
CA SER A 293 -9.55 21.62 -0.01
C SER A 293 -9.71 21.06 1.40
N SER A 294 -8.66 20.40 1.90
CA SER A 294 -8.62 19.84 3.25
C SER A 294 -7.22 20.05 3.85
N PRO A 295 -7.04 21.11 4.67
CA PRO A 295 -5.75 21.35 5.35
C PRO A 295 -5.31 20.19 6.24
N SER A 296 -6.27 19.52 6.90
CA SER A 296 -5.97 18.34 7.73
C SER A 296 -5.42 17.16 6.91
N SER A 297 -6.00 16.91 5.74
CA SER A 297 -5.51 15.89 4.79
C SER A 297 -4.11 16.23 4.29
N GLN A 298 -3.86 17.47 3.95
CA GLN A 298 -2.51 17.92 3.53
C GLN A 298 -1.46 17.65 4.61
N LEU A 299 -1.76 17.97 5.88
CA LEU A 299 -0.85 17.71 7.00
C LEU A 299 -0.58 16.22 7.21
N ARG A 300 -1.59 15.36 7.03
CA ARG A 300 -1.42 13.90 7.14
C ARG A 300 -0.58 13.36 5.99
N LEU A 301 -0.88 13.79 4.75
CA LEU A 301 -0.16 13.38 3.55
C LEU A 301 1.32 13.81 3.57
N MET A 302 1.64 14.98 4.12
CA MET A 302 3.04 15.41 4.29
C MET A 302 3.86 14.44 5.13
N ARG A 303 3.25 13.70 6.06
CA ARG A 303 3.94 12.69 6.89
C ARG A 303 4.35 11.46 6.11
N LEU A 304 3.74 11.22 4.93
CA LEU A 304 4.08 10.12 4.03
C LEU A 304 5.32 10.42 3.18
N LYS A 305 5.80 11.67 3.15
CA LYS A 305 6.99 12.05 2.40
C LYS A 305 8.21 11.30 2.90
N GLY A 306 8.96 10.74 1.96
CA GLY A 306 10.20 10.03 2.29
C GLY A 306 11.22 10.95 2.95
N ARG A 307 11.91 10.41 3.93
CA ARG A 307 12.98 11.07 4.68
C ARG A 307 14.28 10.34 4.39
N LYS A 308 15.43 10.97 4.61
CA LYS A 308 16.76 10.44 4.30
C LYS A 308 16.97 10.25 2.78
N ASP A 309 17.83 11.06 2.26
CA ASP A 309 18.35 10.89 0.91
C ASP A 309 19.43 9.80 0.93
N GLN A 310 19.20 8.74 0.18
CA GLN A 310 20.13 7.64 0.01
C GLN A 310 20.48 7.50 -1.47
N ASN A 311 21.77 7.38 -1.77
CA ASN A 311 22.22 7.16 -3.14
C ASN A 311 22.28 5.66 -3.44
N TRP A 312 21.80 5.26 -4.61
CA TRP A 312 21.76 3.87 -5.06
C TRP A 312 23.12 3.16 -5.01
N GLN A 313 24.18 3.83 -5.45
CA GLN A 313 25.52 3.25 -5.47
C GLN A 313 26.06 3.06 -4.05
N THR A 314 25.87 4.05 -3.19
CA THR A 314 26.25 3.99 -1.77
C THR A 314 25.51 2.89 -1.05
N LEU A 315 24.19 2.76 -1.27
CA LEU A 315 23.40 1.70 -0.67
C LEU A 315 23.95 0.31 -1.02
N ARG A 316 24.15 0.04 -2.31
CA ARG A 316 24.60 -1.27 -2.80
C ARG A 316 26.03 -1.62 -2.39
N SER A 317 26.87 -0.64 -2.09
CA SER A 317 28.21 -0.85 -1.54
C SER A 317 28.22 -1.17 -0.06
N SER A 318 27.13 -0.84 0.68
CA SER A 318 27.06 -1.01 2.13
C SER A 318 27.03 -2.48 2.56
N THR A 319 27.68 -2.77 3.68
CA THR A 319 27.70 -4.12 4.28
C THR A 319 26.28 -4.55 4.70
N GLN A 320 25.51 -3.60 5.25
CA GLN A 320 24.13 -3.87 5.70
C GLN A 320 23.26 -4.40 4.54
N TRP A 321 23.26 -3.68 3.40
CA TRP A 321 22.47 -4.11 2.24
C TRP A 321 22.90 -5.48 1.72
N LYS A 322 24.21 -5.72 1.58
CA LYS A 322 24.73 -7.01 1.11
C LYS A 322 24.34 -8.18 2.04
N THR A 323 24.42 -7.96 3.35
CA THR A 323 24.04 -8.97 4.35
C THR A 323 22.54 -9.28 4.27
N MET A 324 21.68 -8.25 4.26
CA MET A 324 20.22 -8.43 4.18
C MET A 324 19.80 -9.09 2.87
N GLN A 325 20.35 -8.65 1.73
CA GLN A 325 20.07 -9.28 0.44
C GLN A 325 20.46 -10.77 0.42
N SER A 326 21.62 -11.13 1.00
CA SER A 326 22.05 -12.53 1.10
C SER A 326 21.07 -13.37 1.93
N GLN A 327 20.59 -12.83 3.05
CA GLN A 327 19.61 -13.51 3.89
C GLN A 327 18.26 -13.70 3.18
N ILE A 328 17.79 -12.69 2.45
CA ILE A 328 16.56 -12.76 1.66
C ILE A 328 16.66 -13.85 0.59
N ARG A 329 17.78 -13.92 -0.15
CA ARG A 329 18.01 -14.95 -1.18
C ARG A 329 18.05 -16.36 -0.61
N GLN A 330 18.54 -16.55 0.62
CA GLN A 330 18.55 -17.86 1.28
C GLN A 330 17.13 -18.32 1.65
N LEU A 331 16.23 -17.40 2.01
CA LEU A 331 14.83 -17.74 2.29
C LEU A 331 14.06 -18.08 1.01
N ASP A 332 14.34 -17.41 -0.10
CA ASP A 332 13.71 -17.69 -1.41
C ASP A 332 14.18 -19.05 -1.99
N ALA A 333 15.39 -19.48 -1.64
CA ALA A 333 15.95 -20.74 -2.11
C ALA A 333 15.49 -21.98 -1.30
N GLN A 334 14.75 -21.79 -0.20
CA GLN A 334 14.16 -22.94 0.51
C GLN A 334 12.98 -23.48 -0.33
N PRO A 335 12.99 -24.80 -0.67
CA PRO A 335 11.88 -25.36 -1.42
C PRO A 335 10.59 -25.20 -0.62
N GLU A 336 9.51 -24.84 -1.31
CA GLU A 336 8.16 -24.90 -0.74
C GLU A 336 8.03 -26.21 0.03
N LEU A 337 7.70 -26.12 1.33
CA LEU A 337 7.37 -27.29 2.13
C LEU A 337 6.16 -27.97 1.46
N VAL A 338 6.44 -28.97 0.64
CA VAL A 338 5.40 -29.85 0.09
C VAL A 338 4.79 -30.53 1.30
N LEU A 339 3.62 -30.09 1.70
CA LEU A 339 2.76 -30.80 2.64
C LEU A 339 2.56 -32.21 2.08
N LYS A 340 3.28 -33.18 2.62
CA LYS A 340 2.98 -34.58 2.45
C LYS A 340 1.66 -34.79 3.17
N GLY A 341 0.59 -34.97 2.36
CA GLY A 341 -0.75 -35.29 2.81
C GLY A 341 -0.83 -36.61 3.58
#